data_02cc49aefb0c4528e40a1ed2624116a8
#
_entry.id   02cc49aefb0c4528e40a1ed2624116a8
#
_cell.length_a   1.000
_cell.length_b   1.000
_cell.length_c   1.000
_cell.angle_alpha   90.00
_cell.angle_beta   90.00
_cell.angle_gamma   90.00
#
_symmetry.space_group_name_H-M   'P 1'
#
loop_
_entity.id
_entity.type
_entity.pdbx_description
1 polymer ?
#
loop_
_entity_poly.entity_id
_entity_poly.type
_entity_poly.pdbx_seq_one_letter_code
_entity_poly.pdbx_strand_id
1 'polypeptide(L)'
;MQKSLKETSQGVVLIQRNSTPPIGEIADITIYLKTLDGCGSLSIKALIELQNILQMAEDLKEYFSKDFLSTSDFSALEPYFNDLYVNQSIVSTFARSIIDEDNIADTASAKLQDIRRKERRIEQDIRAKLNVILHSSTYSKYMRENLVTIRSGRYVIPVKEEYRSSIKGFVHDVSSSGSTVFIEPLVVFDLNNELSNLHIEEEQEIERILQNLSGLLFPYTKELQNNAELIGKLDFIFGKARYSIDLNCSTPEINKQKQINLINARHPLIDQEKVVPSSIELGKDFNVLIITGPNTGGKTVTLKTIGLLSAMACSGLNIPADEHSSIYVFDQIFADIGDEQSISESLSTFSSHMSNIVKITSQATENSLILVDELGSGTDPLEGANLAISILQYFSELGAIVVSTSHYQELKKYALVTPNFKNASVEFDIENLRPTYKLLVGIPGKSNAFAISRKLGLDEKIINRASSMIDKETINLEDLLKNIYDSKSEIEKEKELTSQALQEAKELKESLKHQN
;
A
#
# COMPACT_ATOMS: atom_id res chain seq x y z
N MET A 1 -4.69 18.59 -3.19
CA MET A 1 -3.34 18.14 -3.50
C MET A 1 -2.27 18.81 -2.63
N GLN A 2 -2.02 20.15 -2.68
CA GLN A 2 -1.01 20.82 -1.82
C GLN A 2 -1.17 20.49 -0.33
N LYS A 3 -2.41 20.47 0.20
CA LYS A 3 -2.69 20.02 1.57
C LYS A 3 -2.23 18.59 1.79
N SER A 4 -2.52 17.68 0.87
CA SER A 4 -2.15 16.26 1.00
C SER A 4 -0.65 16.03 0.92
N LEU A 5 0.09 16.77 0.08
CA LEU A 5 1.55 16.75 0.05
C LEU A 5 2.14 17.26 1.38
N LYS A 6 1.57 18.36 1.94
CA LYS A 6 1.98 18.88 3.23
C LYS A 6 1.73 17.90 4.37
N GLU A 7 0.56 17.21 4.35
CA GLU A 7 0.24 16.13 5.30
C GLU A 7 1.27 15.00 5.23
N THR A 8 1.60 14.54 4.01
CA THR A 8 2.60 13.48 3.80
C THR A 8 3.98 13.91 4.30
N SER A 9 4.43 15.12 3.95
CA SER A 9 5.71 15.68 4.42
C SER A 9 5.79 15.76 5.95
N GLN A 10 4.74 16.28 6.59
CA GLN A 10 4.67 16.37 8.04
C GLN A 10 4.64 14.99 8.69
N GLY A 11 3.97 14.00 8.05
CA GLY A 11 4.00 12.60 8.46
C GLY A 11 5.41 12.01 8.43
N VAL A 12 6.20 12.30 7.39
CA VAL A 12 7.61 11.89 7.29
C VAL A 12 8.41 12.43 8.47
N VAL A 13 8.28 13.73 8.76
CA VAL A 13 9.00 14.37 9.88
C VAL A 13 8.59 13.75 11.23
N LEU A 14 7.30 13.46 11.43
CA LEU A 14 6.83 12.80 12.66
C LEU A 14 7.40 11.40 12.82
N ILE A 15 7.39 10.58 11.78
CA ILE A 15 7.96 9.21 11.83
C ILE A 15 9.47 9.25 12.12
N GLN A 16 10.20 10.16 11.50
CA GLN A 16 11.64 10.30 11.72
C GLN A 16 12.00 10.73 13.15
N ARG A 17 11.12 11.50 13.82
CA ARG A 17 11.31 11.97 15.18
C ARG A 17 10.78 11.05 16.26
N ASN A 18 9.57 10.52 16.07
CA ASN A 18 8.83 9.78 17.08
C ASN A 18 8.68 8.28 16.78
N SER A 19 9.35 7.77 15.73
CA SER A 19 9.16 6.42 15.23
C SER A 19 7.74 6.18 14.64
N THR A 20 7.38 4.92 14.46
CA THR A 20 6.10 4.53 13.86
C THR A 20 4.93 4.92 14.77
N PRO A 21 3.86 5.55 14.24
CA PRO A 21 2.67 5.88 15.01
C PRO A 21 1.95 4.61 15.53
N PRO A 22 1.31 4.68 16.70
CA PRO A 22 0.64 3.53 17.34
C PRO A 22 -0.74 3.28 16.69
N ILE A 23 -0.78 2.91 15.42
CA ILE A 23 -2.01 2.55 14.70
C ILE A 23 -2.00 1.04 14.48
N GLY A 24 -2.98 0.37 15.06
CA GLY A 24 -3.23 -1.06 14.87
C GLY A 24 -4.27 -1.34 13.79
N GLU A 25 -4.85 -2.53 13.83
CA GLU A 25 -5.94 -2.90 12.94
C GLU A 25 -7.22 -2.10 13.28
N ILE A 26 -7.86 -1.55 12.25
CA ILE A 26 -9.08 -0.75 12.38
C ILE A 26 -10.26 -1.59 11.87
N ALA A 27 -11.15 -2.00 12.78
CA ALA A 27 -12.35 -2.73 12.43
C ALA A 27 -13.42 -1.80 11.80
N ASP A 28 -14.25 -2.37 10.93
CA ASP A 28 -15.46 -1.68 10.45
C ASP A 28 -16.54 -1.69 11.54
N ILE A 29 -16.67 -0.58 12.25
CA ILE A 29 -17.62 -0.41 13.35
C ILE A 29 -19.02 0.03 12.91
N THR A 30 -19.28 0.16 11.63
CA THR A 30 -20.56 0.70 11.10
C THR A 30 -21.79 -0.05 11.65
N ILE A 31 -21.69 -1.38 11.76
CA ILE A 31 -22.80 -2.22 12.30
C ILE A 31 -22.95 -1.99 13.79
N TYR A 32 -21.86 -1.85 14.53
CA TYR A 32 -21.88 -1.62 15.98
C TYR A 32 -22.51 -0.27 16.33
N LEU A 33 -22.16 0.78 15.58
CA LEU A 33 -22.75 2.10 15.78
C LEU A 33 -24.27 2.10 15.51
N LYS A 34 -24.73 1.40 14.48
CA LYS A 34 -26.18 1.23 14.21
C LYS A 34 -26.90 0.51 15.35
N THR A 35 -26.25 -0.50 15.96
CA THR A 35 -26.77 -1.23 17.10
C THR A 35 -26.87 -0.33 18.33
N LEU A 36 -25.85 0.49 18.58
CA LEU A 36 -25.81 1.47 19.68
C LEU A 36 -26.88 2.57 19.50
N ASP A 37 -27.07 3.08 18.29
CA ASP A 37 -28.10 4.08 17.99
C ASP A 37 -29.52 3.54 18.24
N GLY A 38 -29.71 2.22 18.06
CA GLY A 38 -30.94 1.51 18.44
C GLY A 38 -31.00 1.11 19.91
N CYS A 39 -30.09 1.57 20.76
CA CYS A 39 -29.96 1.15 22.17
C CYS A 39 -29.81 -0.37 22.35
N GLY A 40 -29.22 -1.06 21.37
CA GLY A 40 -28.97 -2.49 21.41
C GLY A 40 -27.72 -2.85 22.21
N SER A 41 -27.65 -4.12 22.64
CA SER A 41 -26.45 -4.69 23.29
C SER A 41 -25.45 -5.19 22.26
N LEU A 42 -24.17 -4.94 22.50
CA LEU A 42 -23.05 -5.40 21.70
C LEU A 42 -22.45 -6.70 22.26
N SER A 43 -21.86 -7.50 21.37
CA SER A 43 -21.05 -8.65 21.76
C SER A 43 -19.73 -8.21 22.42
N ILE A 44 -19.08 -9.13 23.14
CA ILE A 44 -17.76 -8.89 23.77
C ILE A 44 -16.75 -8.43 22.72
N LYS A 45 -16.68 -9.10 21.59
CA LYS A 45 -15.80 -8.75 20.47
C LYS A 45 -16.03 -7.31 19.97
N ALA A 46 -17.28 -6.92 19.76
CA ALA A 46 -17.61 -5.57 19.31
C ALA A 46 -17.18 -4.49 20.33
N LEU A 47 -17.34 -4.78 21.64
CA LEU A 47 -16.89 -3.89 22.71
C LEU A 47 -15.36 -3.75 22.74
N ILE A 48 -14.61 -4.84 22.52
CA ILE A 48 -13.14 -4.81 22.42
C ILE A 48 -12.69 -3.95 21.22
N GLU A 49 -13.32 -4.12 20.07
CA GLU A 49 -12.97 -3.34 18.87
C GLU A 49 -13.24 -1.84 19.08
N LEU A 50 -14.33 -1.47 19.75
CA LEU A 50 -14.61 -0.07 20.10
C LEU A 50 -13.66 0.46 21.17
N GLN A 51 -13.28 -0.36 22.15
CA GLN A 51 -12.24 -0.03 23.13
C GLN A 51 -10.90 0.25 22.45
N ASN A 52 -10.51 -0.58 21.47
CA ASN A 52 -9.27 -0.40 20.71
C ASN A 52 -9.25 0.94 19.96
N ILE A 53 -10.38 1.37 19.38
CA ILE A 53 -10.48 2.68 18.74
C ILE A 53 -10.28 3.82 19.75
N LEU A 54 -10.86 3.73 20.94
CA LEU A 54 -10.67 4.74 21.99
C LEU A 54 -9.24 4.76 22.52
N GLN A 55 -8.61 3.58 22.68
CA GLN A 55 -7.22 3.46 23.11
C GLN A 55 -6.27 4.02 22.04
N MET A 56 -6.47 3.65 20.75
CA MET A 56 -5.67 4.22 19.66
C MET A 56 -5.79 5.74 19.59
N ALA A 57 -6.98 6.29 19.84
CA ALA A 57 -7.17 7.75 19.88
C ALA A 57 -6.35 8.41 21.01
N GLU A 58 -6.30 7.79 22.18
CA GLU A 58 -5.47 8.24 23.30
C GLU A 58 -3.98 8.16 22.97
N ASP A 59 -3.53 6.98 22.50
CA ASP A 59 -2.13 6.73 22.14
C ASP A 59 -1.64 7.68 21.03
N LEU A 60 -2.49 7.98 20.05
CA LEU A 60 -2.18 8.94 18.98
C LEU A 60 -2.08 10.37 19.50
N LYS A 61 -2.93 10.80 20.44
CA LYS A 61 -2.78 12.10 21.09
C LYS A 61 -1.48 12.18 21.88
N GLU A 62 -1.12 11.14 22.61
CA GLU A 62 0.14 11.08 23.33
C GLU A 62 1.34 11.09 22.37
N TYR A 63 1.27 10.33 21.27
CA TYR A 63 2.27 10.30 20.21
C TYR A 63 2.52 11.70 19.64
N PHE A 64 1.47 12.48 19.40
CA PHE A 64 1.58 13.84 18.85
C PHE A 64 2.01 14.87 19.92
N SER A 65 1.68 14.67 21.20
CA SER A 65 1.95 15.63 22.30
C SER A 65 3.40 15.62 22.81
N LYS A 66 4.22 14.64 22.38
CA LYS A 66 5.64 14.55 22.79
C LYS A 66 6.41 15.76 22.28
N ASP A 67 6.64 16.73 23.13
CA ASP A 67 7.51 17.96 23.16
C ASP A 67 8.15 18.53 21.87
N PHE A 68 7.70 18.15 20.67
CA PHE A 68 8.36 18.53 19.41
C PHE A 68 7.72 19.69 18.68
N LEU A 69 6.60 20.19 19.18
CA LEU A 69 5.77 21.21 18.48
C LEU A 69 6.41 22.59 18.40
N SER A 70 7.44 22.86 19.19
CA SER A 70 8.07 24.18 19.24
C SER A 70 9.01 24.52 18.06
N THR A 71 9.41 23.53 17.25
CA THR A 71 10.43 23.71 16.20
C THR A 71 10.01 23.32 14.79
N SER A 72 8.79 22.79 14.60
CA SER A 72 8.31 22.32 13.29
C SER A 72 6.85 22.69 13.06
N ASP A 73 6.51 22.98 11.81
CA ASP A 73 5.13 23.24 11.39
C ASP A 73 4.40 21.91 11.18
N PHE A 74 3.43 21.61 12.04
CA PHE A 74 2.52 20.47 11.90
C PHE A 74 1.08 20.91 11.62
N SER A 75 0.87 22.12 11.14
CA SER A 75 -0.45 22.73 10.94
C SER A 75 -1.40 21.93 10.03
N ALA A 76 -0.90 21.03 9.19
CA ALA A 76 -1.73 20.18 8.36
C ALA A 76 -2.24 18.92 9.10
N LEU A 77 -1.46 18.39 10.05
CA LEU A 77 -1.79 17.19 10.83
C LEU A 77 -2.46 17.49 12.17
N GLU A 78 -2.09 18.57 12.81
CA GLU A 78 -2.58 18.98 14.13
C GLU A 78 -4.11 18.88 14.29
N PRO A 79 -4.96 19.34 13.34
CA PRO A 79 -6.40 19.22 13.46
C PRO A 79 -6.89 17.78 13.63
N TYR A 80 -6.27 16.82 12.94
CA TYR A 80 -6.66 15.40 13.05
C TYR A 80 -6.44 14.85 14.45
N PHE A 81 -5.32 15.20 15.11
CA PHE A 81 -5.01 14.74 16.46
C PHE A 81 -5.86 15.46 17.52
N ASN A 82 -6.12 16.76 17.32
CA ASN A 82 -6.92 17.54 18.27
C ASN A 82 -8.37 17.08 18.30
N ASP A 83 -8.94 16.71 17.13
CA ASP A 83 -10.33 16.29 16.98
C ASP A 83 -10.60 14.85 17.43
N LEU A 84 -9.56 14.06 17.78
CA LEU A 84 -9.75 12.73 18.35
C LEU A 84 -10.44 12.83 19.72
N TYR A 85 -11.47 12.05 19.93
CA TYR A 85 -12.16 11.92 21.22
C TYR A 85 -11.50 10.86 22.10
N VAL A 86 -11.22 11.19 23.34
CA VAL A 86 -10.61 10.28 24.33
C VAL A 86 -11.51 10.16 25.55
N ASN A 87 -11.72 8.95 26.04
CA ASN A 87 -12.47 8.70 27.27
C ASN A 87 -11.84 7.56 28.09
N GLN A 88 -10.88 7.93 28.92
CA GLN A 88 -10.10 7.01 29.75
C GLN A 88 -10.96 6.22 30.76
N SER A 89 -12.09 6.81 31.19
CA SER A 89 -13.04 6.14 32.10
C SER A 89 -13.70 4.93 31.41
N ILE A 90 -14.11 5.06 30.16
CA ILE A 90 -14.69 3.95 29.40
C ILE A 90 -13.64 2.88 29.14
N VAL A 91 -12.46 3.27 28.62
CA VAL A 91 -11.35 2.34 28.34
C VAL A 91 -10.99 1.53 29.59
N SER A 92 -10.82 2.19 30.75
CA SER A 92 -10.47 1.53 32.01
C SER A 92 -11.58 0.64 32.53
N THR A 93 -12.85 0.98 32.28
CA THR A 93 -14.00 0.16 32.66
C THR A 93 -14.05 -1.12 31.84
N PHE A 94 -13.84 -1.01 30.53
CA PHE A 94 -13.82 -2.18 29.62
C PHE A 94 -12.65 -3.10 29.96
N ALA A 95 -11.45 -2.56 30.13
CA ALA A 95 -10.25 -3.32 30.48
C ALA A 95 -10.38 -4.10 31.81
N ARG A 96 -11.21 -3.61 32.77
CA ARG A 96 -11.50 -4.33 34.02
C ARG A 96 -12.61 -5.35 33.89
N SER A 97 -13.50 -5.19 32.91
CA SER A 97 -14.70 -6.02 32.75
C SER A 97 -14.53 -7.14 31.73
N ILE A 98 -13.66 -6.99 30.76
CA ILE A 98 -13.46 -7.93 29.65
C ILE A 98 -12.04 -8.50 29.75
N ILE A 99 -11.90 -9.83 29.62
CA ILE A 99 -10.61 -10.53 29.62
C ILE A 99 -10.14 -10.77 28.18
N ASP A 100 -11.01 -11.35 27.37
CA ASP A 100 -10.79 -11.70 25.96
C ASP A 100 -12.13 -11.75 25.19
N GLU A 101 -12.09 -12.17 23.91
CA GLU A 101 -13.26 -12.18 23.02
C GLU A 101 -14.42 -13.08 23.51
N ASP A 102 -14.17 -14.02 24.42
CA ASP A 102 -15.14 -14.99 24.91
C ASP A 102 -15.46 -14.82 26.39
N ASN A 103 -14.64 -14.09 27.14
CA ASN A 103 -14.69 -14.11 28.61
C ASN A 103 -14.86 -12.72 29.25
N ILE A 104 -15.87 -12.61 30.08
CA ILE A 104 -16.08 -11.48 31.00
C ILE A 104 -15.37 -11.76 32.33
N ALA A 105 -14.72 -10.77 32.91
CA ALA A 105 -14.00 -10.89 34.17
C ALA A 105 -14.95 -11.13 35.34
N ASP A 106 -14.54 -11.94 36.33
CA ASP A 106 -15.30 -12.14 37.60
C ASP A 106 -15.56 -10.80 38.29
N THR A 107 -14.65 -9.86 38.15
CA THR A 107 -14.71 -8.51 38.73
C THR A 107 -15.65 -7.55 38.02
N ALA A 108 -16.24 -7.94 36.89
CA ALA A 108 -17.17 -7.10 36.13
C ALA A 108 -18.45 -6.78 36.91
N SER A 109 -18.90 -7.71 37.78
CA SER A 109 -19.95 -7.44 38.76
C SER A 109 -19.80 -8.31 40.01
N ALA A 110 -20.24 -7.80 41.16
CA ALA A 110 -20.24 -8.56 42.40
C ALA A 110 -21.16 -9.80 42.31
N LYS A 111 -22.26 -9.71 41.54
CA LYS A 111 -23.18 -10.83 41.33
C LYS A 111 -22.54 -11.93 40.49
N LEU A 112 -21.85 -11.61 39.40
CA LEU A 112 -21.12 -12.59 38.57
C LEU A 112 -20.06 -13.33 39.40
N GLN A 113 -19.30 -12.58 40.20
CA GLN A 113 -18.29 -13.16 41.08
C GLN A 113 -18.90 -14.16 42.07
N ASP A 114 -20.08 -13.83 42.66
CA ASP A 114 -20.77 -14.72 43.60
C ASP A 114 -21.31 -15.98 42.91
N ILE A 115 -21.90 -15.85 41.71
CA ILE A 115 -22.39 -16.97 40.89
C ILE A 115 -21.25 -17.94 40.61
N ARG A 116 -20.15 -17.47 40.01
CA ARG A 116 -18.99 -18.31 39.65
C ARG A 116 -18.31 -18.94 40.84
N ARG A 117 -18.33 -18.28 42.00
CA ARG A 117 -17.84 -18.87 43.24
C ARG A 117 -18.72 -20.02 43.70
N LYS A 118 -20.07 -19.91 43.58
CA LYS A 118 -21.04 -20.98 43.92
C LYS A 118 -20.90 -22.15 42.96
N GLU A 119 -20.77 -21.89 41.64
CA GLU A 119 -20.54 -22.92 40.63
C GLU A 119 -19.31 -23.75 40.94
N ARG A 120 -18.17 -23.11 41.16
CA ARG A 120 -16.89 -23.80 41.50
C ARG A 120 -17.06 -24.68 42.75
N ARG A 121 -17.82 -24.23 43.75
CA ARG A 121 -18.08 -25.00 44.95
C ARG A 121 -18.96 -26.21 44.67
N ILE A 122 -20.07 -26.05 43.94
CA ILE A 122 -20.97 -27.14 43.58
C ILE A 122 -20.28 -28.17 42.70
N GLU A 123 -19.49 -27.74 41.74
CA GLU A 123 -18.68 -28.65 40.92
C GLU A 123 -17.71 -29.51 41.77
N GLN A 124 -17.05 -28.91 42.73
CA GLN A 124 -16.19 -29.64 43.65
C GLN A 124 -16.99 -30.64 44.49
N ASP A 125 -18.17 -30.28 44.99
CA ASP A 125 -19.04 -31.15 45.78
C ASP A 125 -19.57 -32.32 44.91
N ILE A 126 -19.96 -32.07 43.64
CA ILE A 126 -20.38 -33.11 42.70
C ILE A 126 -19.24 -34.09 42.45
N ARG A 127 -18.05 -33.56 42.10
CA ARG A 127 -16.86 -34.41 41.84
C ARG A 127 -16.48 -35.24 43.06
N ALA A 128 -16.53 -34.66 44.26
CA ALA A 128 -16.24 -35.39 45.48
C ALA A 128 -17.23 -36.54 45.69
N LYS A 129 -18.54 -36.30 45.54
CA LYS A 129 -19.56 -37.34 45.69
C LYS A 129 -19.45 -38.44 44.63
N LEU A 130 -19.20 -38.08 43.39
CA LEU A 130 -19.01 -39.05 42.27
C LEU A 130 -17.72 -39.87 42.47
N ASN A 131 -16.66 -39.28 42.94
CA ASN A 131 -15.40 -39.99 43.22
C ASN A 131 -15.57 -41.04 44.33
N VAL A 132 -16.42 -40.78 45.36
CA VAL A 132 -16.75 -41.79 46.36
C VAL A 132 -17.42 -43.01 45.73
N ILE A 133 -18.32 -42.81 44.75
CA ILE A 133 -18.97 -43.90 44.01
C ILE A 133 -17.95 -44.65 43.14
N LEU A 134 -17.12 -43.95 42.38
CA LEU A 134 -16.13 -44.53 41.46
C LEU A 134 -15.10 -45.41 42.18
N HIS A 135 -14.71 -45.02 43.41
CA HIS A 135 -13.71 -45.74 44.19
C HIS A 135 -14.32 -46.71 45.22
N SER A 136 -15.64 -46.83 45.27
CA SER A 136 -16.31 -47.81 46.14
C SER A 136 -16.04 -49.23 45.70
N SER A 137 -15.65 -50.12 46.61
CA SER A 137 -15.43 -51.55 46.35
C SER A 137 -16.69 -52.24 45.77
N THR A 138 -17.88 -51.71 46.08
CA THR A 138 -19.16 -52.23 45.59
C THR A 138 -19.45 -51.81 44.16
N TYR A 139 -19.19 -50.55 43.79
CA TYR A 139 -19.59 -49.96 42.52
C TYR A 139 -18.49 -49.92 41.45
N SER A 140 -17.19 -49.97 41.84
CA SER A 140 -16.08 -49.89 40.88
C SER A 140 -16.12 -50.93 39.76
N LYS A 141 -16.60 -52.15 40.04
CA LYS A 141 -16.74 -53.24 39.03
C LYS A 141 -17.80 -52.95 37.97
N TYR A 142 -18.76 -52.04 38.25
CA TYR A 142 -19.82 -51.62 37.32
C TYR A 142 -19.38 -50.54 36.37
N MET A 143 -18.31 -49.84 36.70
CA MET A 143 -17.81 -48.75 35.88
C MET A 143 -17.08 -49.24 34.65
N ARG A 144 -17.25 -48.54 33.53
CA ARG A 144 -16.45 -48.74 32.31
C ARG A 144 -15.07 -48.13 32.48
N GLU A 145 -15.03 -46.92 33.05
CA GLU A 145 -13.85 -46.13 33.37
C GLU A 145 -14.05 -45.43 34.71
N ASN A 146 -12.96 -45.28 35.49
CA ASN A 146 -13.04 -44.63 36.82
C ASN A 146 -12.83 -43.12 36.69
N LEU A 147 -13.67 -42.43 35.87
CA LEU A 147 -13.61 -40.99 35.69
C LEU A 147 -15.02 -40.37 35.68
N VAL A 148 -15.10 -39.15 36.13
CA VAL A 148 -16.29 -38.30 36.02
C VAL A 148 -16.28 -37.64 34.63
N THR A 149 -17.41 -37.67 33.96
CA THR A 149 -17.57 -37.03 32.63
C THR A 149 -18.78 -36.11 32.62
N ILE A 150 -18.87 -35.25 31.61
CA ILE A 150 -20.03 -34.36 31.41
C ILE A 150 -20.77 -34.82 30.18
N ARG A 151 -22.11 -34.96 30.25
CA ARG A 151 -23.02 -35.20 29.15
C ARG A 151 -24.23 -34.28 29.28
N SER A 152 -24.55 -33.59 28.16
CA SER A 152 -25.68 -32.63 28.17
C SER A 152 -25.63 -31.62 29.33
N GLY A 153 -24.43 -31.11 29.65
CA GLY A 153 -24.20 -30.13 30.74
C GLY A 153 -24.28 -30.71 32.14
N ARG A 154 -24.36 -32.05 32.30
CA ARG A 154 -24.47 -32.72 33.60
C ARG A 154 -23.28 -33.60 33.92
N TYR A 155 -22.86 -33.64 35.14
CA TYR A 155 -21.83 -34.54 35.65
C TYR A 155 -22.39 -35.95 35.79
N VAL A 156 -21.83 -36.92 35.11
CA VAL A 156 -22.28 -38.32 35.03
C VAL A 156 -21.09 -39.28 35.19
N ILE A 157 -21.41 -40.56 35.46
CA ILE A 157 -20.43 -41.65 35.50
C ILE A 157 -20.67 -42.67 34.39
N PRO A 158 -19.62 -43.21 33.74
CA PRO A 158 -19.72 -44.21 32.68
C PRO A 158 -19.89 -45.61 33.26
N VAL A 159 -21.07 -46.21 33.12
CA VAL A 159 -21.45 -47.51 33.63
C VAL A 159 -21.56 -48.51 32.49
N LYS A 160 -21.14 -49.76 32.67
CA LYS A 160 -21.34 -50.82 31.71
C LYS A 160 -22.84 -51.12 31.58
N GLU A 161 -23.35 -51.31 30.36
CA GLU A 161 -24.78 -51.50 30.10
C GLU A 161 -25.40 -52.63 30.93
N GLU A 162 -24.68 -53.75 31.17
CA GLU A 162 -25.11 -54.88 31.97
C GLU A 162 -25.40 -54.52 33.43
N TYR A 163 -24.84 -53.42 33.97
CA TYR A 163 -25.03 -52.95 35.33
C TYR A 163 -25.86 -51.65 35.42
N ARG A 164 -26.57 -51.29 34.35
CA ARG A 164 -27.41 -50.07 34.30
C ARG A 164 -28.40 -49.98 35.47
N SER A 165 -29.05 -51.07 35.84
CA SER A 165 -30.04 -51.14 36.93
C SER A 165 -29.40 -51.17 38.34
N SER A 166 -28.06 -51.37 38.43
CA SER A 166 -27.36 -51.48 39.69
C SER A 166 -27.02 -50.11 40.32
N ILE A 167 -27.10 -49.02 39.52
CA ILE A 167 -26.91 -47.65 39.98
C ILE A 167 -28.22 -46.89 39.87
N LYS A 168 -28.72 -46.40 41.02
CA LYS A 168 -29.93 -45.56 41.05
C LYS A 168 -29.60 -44.18 40.49
N GLY A 169 -30.17 -43.81 39.34
CA GLY A 169 -29.92 -42.53 38.70
C GLY A 169 -30.65 -42.41 37.36
N PHE A 170 -30.39 -41.31 36.65
CA PHE A 170 -30.96 -41.03 35.35
C PHE A 170 -29.90 -41.26 34.24
N VAL A 171 -30.34 -41.85 33.13
CA VAL A 171 -29.49 -42.01 31.96
C VAL A 171 -29.57 -40.78 31.08
N HIS A 172 -28.43 -40.16 30.81
CA HIS A 172 -28.32 -38.98 29.94
C HIS A 172 -27.80 -39.27 28.55
N ASP A 173 -27.00 -40.33 28.41
CA ASP A 173 -26.41 -40.70 27.12
C ASP A 173 -26.02 -42.18 27.10
N VAL A 174 -25.86 -42.73 25.88
CA VAL A 174 -25.38 -44.08 25.65
C VAL A 174 -24.26 -44.02 24.59
N SER A 175 -23.19 -44.76 24.81
CA SER A 175 -22.09 -44.80 23.83
C SER A 175 -22.58 -45.33 22.47
N SER A 176 -21.93 -44.94 21.38
CA SER A 176 -22.25 -45.40 20.01
C SER A 176 -22.22 -46.91 19.83
N SER A 177 -21.45 -47.66 20.64
CA SER A 177 -21.40 -49.10 20.69
C SER A 177 -22.50 -49.76 21.54
N GLY A 178 -23.29 -48.96 22.25
CA GLY A 178 -24.28 -49.45 23.21
C GLY A 178 -23.71 -50.08 24.51
N SER A 179 -22.39 -50.15 24.66
CA SER A 179 -21.73 -50.88 25.74
C SER A 179 -21.54 -50.08 27.02
N THR A 180 -21.75 -48.75 26.98
CA THR A 180 -21.57 -47.82 28.11
C THR A 180 -22.76 -46.89 28.19
N VAL A 181 -23.31 -46.78 29.39
CA VAL A 181 -24.40 -45.86 29.71
C VAL A 181 -23.87 -44.77 30.65
N PHE A 182 -24.18 -43.54 30.34
CA PHE A 182 -23.79 -42.39 31.15
C PHE A 182 -24.93 -42.10 32.13
N ILE A 183 -24.69 -42.42 33.42
CA ILE A 183 -25.70 -42.29 34.45
C ILE A 183 -25.36 -41.08 35.36
N GLU A 184 -26.37 -40.27 35.63
CA GLU A 184 -26.38 -39.29 36.72
C GLU A 184 -26.91 -39.96 37.98
N PRO A 185 -26.08 -40.23 39.00
CA PRO A 185 -26.54 -40.81 40.23
C PRO A 185 -27.47 -39.87 41.02
N LEU A 186 -28.50 -40.40 41.67
CA LEU A 186 -29.45 -39.59 42.46
C LEU A 186 -28.76 -38.69 43.49
N VAL A 187 -27.61 -39.11 44.01
CA VAL A 187 -26.86 -38.36 45.07
C VAL A 187 -26.32 -37.02 44.57
N VAL A 188 -26.20 -36.82 43.25
CA VAL A 188 -25.75 -35.56 42.65
C VAL A 188 -26.82 -34.86 41.83
N PHE A 189 -28.02 -35.43 41.71
CA PHE A 189 -29.11 -34.90 40.88
C PHE A 189 -29.48 -33.46 41.25
N ASP A 190 -29.70 -33.19 42.56
CA ASP A 190 -30.03 -31.83 43.03
C ASP A 190 -28.89 -30.84 42.79
N LEU A 191 -27.64 -31.27 42.97
CA LEU A 191 -26.45 -30.42 42.72
C LEU A 191 -26.29 -30.10 41.23
N ASN A 192 -26.53 -31.07 40.34
CA ASN A 192 -26.52 -30.81 38.91
C ASN A 192 -27.66 -29.86 38.49
N ASN A 193 -28.84 -29.94 39.10
CA ASN A 193 -29.92 -28.99 38.88
C ASN A 193 -29.55 -27.58 39.36
N GLU A 194 -28.95 -27.48 40.55
CA GLU A 194 -28.47 -26.19 41.11
C GLU A 194 -27.38 -25.59 40.21
N LEU A 195 -26.43 -26.39 39.74
CA LEU A 195 -25.38 -25.93 38.80
C LEU A 195 -25.98 -25.44 37.49
N SER A 196 -26.97 -26.18 36.92
CA SER A 196 -27.65 -25.75 35.70
C SER A 196 -28.41 -24.42 35.87
N ASN A 197 -29.01 -24.20 37.03
CA ASN A 197 -29.67 -22.91 37.34
C ASN A 197 -28.64 -21.77 37.46
N LEU A 198 -27.47 -22.03 38.06
CA LEU A 198 -26.41 -21.04 38.17
C LEU A 198 -25.83 -20.66 36.79
N HIS A 199 -25.66 -21.60 35.88
CA HIS A 199 -25.24 -21.30 34.50
C HIS A 199 -26.24 -20.36 33.80
N ILE A 200 -27.56 -20.61 33.97
CA ILE A 200 -28.60 -19.71 33.44
C ILE A 200 -28.50 -18.30 34.08
N GLU A 201 -28.27 -18.25 35.40
CA GLU A 201 -28.08 -16.98 36.11
C GLU A 201 -26.80 -16.27 35.67
N GLU A 202 -25.73 -17.02 35.37
CA GLU A 202 -24.48 -16.48 34.80
C GLU A 202 -24.71 -15.86 33.44
N GLU A 203 -25.36 -16.57 32.49
CA GLU A 203 -25.69 -16.07 31.17
C GLU A 203 -26.52 -14.78 31.23
N GLN A 204 -27.54 -14.74 32.07
CA GLN A 204 -28.35 -13.54 32.27
C GLN A 204 -27.55 -12.37 32.85
N GLU A 205 -26.65 -12.64 33.78
CA GLU A 205 -25.81 -11.60 34.38
C GLU A 205 -24.78 -11.08 33.38
N ILE A 206 -24.17 -11.95 32.53
CA ILE A 206 -23.28 -11.55 31.45
C ILE A 206 -24.04 -10.66 30.46
N GLU A 207 -25.25 -11.06 30.05
CA GLU A 207 -26.06 -10.23 29.14
C GLU A 207 -26.36 -8.84 29.76
N ARG A 208 -26.68 -8.79 31.05
CA ARG A 208 -26.88 -7.52 31.77
C ARG A 208 -25.60 -6.65 31.80
N ILE A 209 -24.43 -7.28 31.98
CA ILE A 209 -23.15 -6.58 31.96
C ILE A 209 -22.89 -6.02 30.58
N LEU A 210 -23.10 -6.80 29.51
CA LEU A 210 -22.90 -6.35 28.12
C LEU A 210 -23.85 -5.18 27.77
N GLN A 211 -25.10 -5.23 28.21
CA GLN A 211 -26.07 -4.13 28.08
C GLN A 211 -25.55 -2.86 28.75
N ASN A 212 -25.05 -2.98 29.99
CA ASN A 212 -24.51 -1.85 30.72
C ASN A 212 -23.27 -1.26 30.06
N LEU A 213 -22.33 -2.10 29.62
CA LEU A 213 -21.12 -1.65 28.88
C LEU A 213 -21.49 -0.97 27.57
N SER A 214 -22.44 -1.53 26.80
CA SER A 214 -22.97 -0.91 25.58
C SER A 214 -23.61 0.43 25.88
N GLY A 215 -24.36 0.53 27.00
CA GLY A 215 -25.01 1.76 27.43
C GLY A 215 -24.05 2.91 27.73
N LEU A 216 -22.82 2.61 28.14
CA LEU A 216 -21.78 3.64 28.31
C LEU A 216 -21.38 4.30 27.01
N LEU A 217 -21.58 3.64 25.87
CA LEU A 217 -21.20 4.12 24.54
C LEU A 217 -22.31 4.90 23.83
N PHE A 218 -23.59 4.75 24.22
CA PHE A 218 -24.72 5.40 23.57
C PHE A 218 -24.55 6.92 23.34
N PRO A 219 -24.03 7.70 24.30
CA PRO A 219 -23.85 9.13 24.10
C PRO A 219 -22.74 9.48 23.11
N TYR A 220 -21.87 8.54 22.73
CA TYR A 220 -20.58 8.77 22.04
C TYR A 220 -20.51 8.12 20.66
N THR A 221 -21.61 7.71 20.07
CA THR A 221 -21.64 7.05 18.75
C THR A 221 -21.02 7.91 17.65
N LYS A 222 -21.28 9.23 17.69
CA LYS A 222 -20.71 10.19 16.72
C LYS A 222 -19.21 10.38 16.92
N GLU A 223 -18.76 10.47 18.15
CA GLU A 223 -17.34 10.60 18.50
C GLU A 223 -16.57 9.34 18.11
N LEU A 224 -17.15 8.16 18.31
CA LEU A 224 -16.57 6.88 17.88
C LEU A 224 -16.46 6.79 16.36
N GLN A 225 -17.50 7.19 15.63
CA GLN A 225 -17.46 7.27 14.18
C GLN A 225 -16.37 8.23 13.71
N ASN A 226 -16.31 9.43 14.28
CA ASN A 226 -15.29 10.42 13.96
C ASN A 226 -13.88 9.90 14.23
N ASN A 227 -13.66 9.22 15.37
CA ASN A 227 -12.39 8.61 15.68
C ASN A 227 -11.97 7.59 14.61
N ALA A 228 -12.86 6.66 14.23
CA ALA A 228 -12.55 5.67 13.21
C ALA A 228 -12.17 6.31 11.87
N GLU A 229 -12.90 7.36 11.46
CA GLU A 229 -12.60 8.12 10.23
C GLU A 229 -11.26 8.87 10.33
N LEU A 230 -10.97 9.51 11.46
CA LEU A 230 -9.72 10.25 11.67
C LEU A 230 -8.52 9.32 11.75
N ILE A 231 -8.62 8.21 12.47
CA ILE A 231 -7.57 7.20 12.57
C ILE A 231 -7.28 6.60 11.18
N GLY A 232 -8.32 6.26 10.41
CA GLY A 232 -8.16 5.79 9.03
C GLY A 232 -7.48 6.81 8.11
N LYS A 233 -7.80 8.10 8.24
CA LYS A 233 -7.10 9.18 7.52
C LYS A 233 -5.63 9.28 7.93
N LEU A 234 -5.35 9.24 9.24
CA LEU A 234 -3.99 9.27 9.76
C LEU A 234 -3.19 8.06 9.30
N ASP A 235 -3.77 6.85 9.34
CA ASP A 235 -3.10 5.65 8.83
C ASP A 235 -2.72 5.78 7.36
N PHE A 236 -3.63 6.27 6.52
CA PHE A 236 -3.34 6.53 5.12
C PHE A 236 -2.23 7.59 4.91
N ILE A 237 -2.22 8.67 5.70
CA ILE A 237 -1.17 9.70 5.64
C ILE A 237 0.18 9.09 6.07
N PHE A 238 0.21 8.34 7.16
CA PHE A 238 1.43 7.70 7.63
C PHE A 238 1.89 6.54 6.72
N GLY A 239 0.95 5.86 6.04
CA GLY A 239 1.27 4.91 4.98
C GLY A 239 2.04 5.58 3.83
N LYS A 240 1.57 6.75 3.35
CA LYS A 240 2.28 7.55 2.34
C LYS A 240 3.63 8.06 2.87
N ALA A 241 3.70 8.45 4.12
CA ALA A 241 4.93 8.92 4.75
C ALA A 241 5.99 7.80 4.87
N ARG A 242 5.61 6.60 5.28
CA ARG A 242 6.49 5.40 5.28
C ARG A 242 7.01 5.10 3.88
N TYR A 243 6.11 5.04 2.90
CA TYR A 243 6.48 4.85 1.50
C TYR A 243 7.48 5.91 1.00
N SER A 244 7.30 7.18 1.44
CA SER A 244 8.23 8.27 1.12
C SER A 244 9.63 8.03 1.72
N ILE A 245 9.71 7.53 2.95
CA ILE A 245 10.98 7.19 3.61
C ILE A 245 11.67 6.02 2.91
N ASP A 246 10.92 4.94 2.65
CA ASP A 246 11.45 3.72 2.05
C ASP A 246 12.07 3.95 0.66
N LEU A 247 11.50 4.85 -0.12
CA LEU A 247 11.99 5.20 -1.46
C LEU A 247 12.87 6.44 -1.50
N ASN A 248 13.21 7.01 -0.35
CA ASN A 248 13.96 8.26 -0.24
C ASN A 248 13.37 9.35 -1.15
N CYS A 249 12.08 9.65 -0.95
CA CYS A 249 11.33 10.63 -1.73
C CYS A 249 11.53 12.04 -1.21
N SER A 250 11.41 13.03 -2.10
CA SER A 250 11.26 14.44 -1.75
C SER A 250 9.84 14.94 -2.05
N THR A 251 9.46 16.05 -1.43
CA THR A 251 8.19 16.72 -1.71
C THR A 251 8.33 17.59 -2.95
N PRO A 252 7.61 17.30 -4.05
CA PRO A 252 7.71 18.12 -5.25
C PRO A 252 7.08 19.49 -5.05
N GLU A 253 7.69 20.52 -5.64
CA GLU A 253 7.08 21.83 -5.75
C GLU A 253 5.96 21.83 -6.77
N ILE A 254 4.81 22.42 -6.43
CA ILE A 254 3.69 22.52 -7.35
C ILE A 254 3.75 23.85 -8.08
N ASN A 255 4.02 23.81 -9.37
CA ASN A 255 4.09 24.97 -10.22
C ASN A 255 2.78 25.26 -10.97
N LYS A 256 2.66 26.49 -11.49
CA LYS A 256 1.50 26.94 -12.31
C LYS A 256 1.89 27.16 -13.78
N GLN A 257 3.13 26.87 -14.15
CA GLN A 257 3.70 27.20 -15.47
C GLN A 257 3.58 26.05 -16.47
N LYS A 258 2.83 25.00 -16.21
CA LYS A 258 2.74 23.78 -17.03
C LYS A 258 4.11 23.13 -17.26
N GLN A 259 4.95 23.06 -16.23
CA GLN A 259 6.29 22.51 -16.32
C GLN A 259 6.42 21.23 -15.48
N ILE A 260 7.18 20.29 -15.99
CA ILE A 260 7.71 19.14 -15.25
C ILE A 260 9.22 19.34 -15.18
N ASN A 261 9.76 19.49 -13.98
CA ASN A 261 11.19 19.51 -13.73
C ASN A 261 11.50 18.43 -12.68
N LEU A 262 12.00 17.31 -13.11
CA LEU A 262 12.39 16.18 -12.27
C LEU A 262 13.91 16.12 -12.20
N ILE A 263 14.46 16.14 -11.00
CA ILE A 263 15.91 16.09 -10.74
C ILE A 263 16.20 14.71 -10.15
N ASN A 264 17.10 13.95 -10.81
CA ASN A 264 17.50 12.61 -10.39
C ASN A 264 16.30 11.69 -10.06
N ALA A 265 15.27 11.74 -10.90
CA ALA A 265 14.06 10.95 -10.75
C ALA A 265 14.34 9.45 -10.91
N ARG A 266 13.78 8.65 -10.02
CA ARG A 266 13.92 7.19 -9.99
C ARG A 266 12.55 6.54 -10.13
N HIS A 267 12.50 5.42 -10.85
CA HIS A 267 11.25 4.66 -10.98
C HIS A 267 10.95 3.92 -9.66
N PRO A 268 9.80 4.15 -9.01
CA PRO A 268 9.53 3.62 -7.67
C PRO A 268 9.43 2.09 -7.58
N LEU A 269 9.12 1.41 -8.69
CA LEU A 269 8.98 -0.05 -8.75
C LEU A 269 10.27 -0.77 -9.18
N ILE A 270 11.36 -0.03 -9.40
CA ILE A 270 12.68 -0.62 -9.66
C ILE A 270 13.47 -0.57 -8.35
N ASP A 271 14.22 -1.63 -8.09
CA ASP A 271 15.13 -1.71 -6.96
C ASP A 271 15.99 -0.44 -6.87
N GLN A 272 15.93 0.25 -5.74
CA GLN A 272 16.57 1.56 -5.55
C GLN A 272 18.09 1.50 -5.60
N GLU A 273 18.69 0.32 -5.41
CA GLU A 273 20.14 0.10 -5.58
C GLU A 273 20.55 -0.04 -7.07
N LYS A 274 19.60 -0.37 -7.94
CA LYS A 274 19.84 -0.63 -9.38
C LYS A 274 19.28 0.44 -10.30
N VAL A 275 18.32 1.24 -9.82
CA VAL A 275 17.69 2.28 -10.62
C VAL A 275 18.70 3.38 -10.97
N VAL A 276 18.77 3.74 -12.24
CA VAL A 276 19.59 4.87 -12.68
C VAL A 276 18.73 6.13 -12.66
N PRO A 277 19.11 7.15 -11.86
CA PRO A 277 18.36 8.39 -11.80
C PRO A 277 18.43 9.17 -13.12
N SER A 278 17.34 9.83 -13.47
CA SER A 278 17.24 10.64 -14.69
C SER A 278 16.68 12.02 -14.38
N SER A 279 17.28 13.06 -14.96
CA SER A 279 16.76 14.44 -14.85
C SER A 279 16.03 14.81 -16.14
N ILE A 280 14.84 15.40 -15.99
CA ILE A 280 13.90 15.64 -17.10
C ILE A 280 13.27 17.02 -16.92
N GLU A 281 13.39 17.87 -17.93
CA GLU A 281 12.73 19.19 -17.97
C GLU A 281 11.78 19.23 -19.18
N LEU A 282 10.51 19.62 -18.94
CA LEU A 282 9.44 19.71 -19.95
C LEU A 282 8.55 20.94 -19.67
N GLY A 283 7.99 21.52 -20.73
CA GLY A 283 7.01 22.61 -20.62
C GLY A 283 7.61 24.01 -20.48
N LYS A 284 8.94 24.18 -20.49
CA LYS A 284 9.61 25.47 -20.47
C LYS A 284 9.90 25.99 -21.88
N ASP A 285 10.75 25.29 -22.60
CA ASP A 285 11.17 25.65 -23.95
C ASP A 285 10.47 24.81 -25.03
N PHE A 286 9.84 23.73 -24.65
CA PHE A 286 9.15 22.78 -25.52
C PHE A 286 8.08 22.01 -24.75
N ASN A 287 7.03 21.60 -25.43
CA ASN A 287 5.93 20.81 -24.85
C ASN A 287 5.88 19.36 -25.36
N VAL A 288 6.67 19.01 -26.39
CA VAL A 288 6.77 17.64 -26.92
C VAL A 288 8.19 17.11 -26.79
N LEU A 289 8.36 16.00 -26.08
CA LEU A 289 9.61 15.26 -25.96
C LEU A 289 9.53 13.94 -26.74
N ILE A 290 10.44 13.72 -27.68
CA ILE A 290 10.55 12.47 -28.42
C ILE A 290 11.78 11.71 -27.92
N ILE A 291 11.58 10.60 -27.24
CA ILE A 291 12.65 9.75 -26.71
C ILE A 291 12.99 8.69 -27.74
N THR A 292 14.23 8.67 -28.17
CA THR A 292 14.73 7.77 -29.21
C THR A 292 15.87 6.88 -28.70
N GLY A 293 16.18 5.81 -29.40
CA GLY A 293 17.23 4.85 -29.00
C GLY A 293 16.78 3.40 -29.09
N PRO A 294 17.62 2.42 -28.71
CA PRO A 294 17.26 1.00 -28.76
C PRO A 294 16.15 0.67 -27.76
N ASN A 295 15.33 -0.36 -28.05
CA ASN A 295 14.22 -0.76 -27.16
C ASN A 295 14.70 -1.20 -25.77
N THR A 296 15.86 -1.84 -25.73
CA THR A 296 16.51 -2.25 -24.46
C THR A 296 17.09 -1.09 -23.66
N GLY A 297 17.10 0.14 -24.21
CA GLY A 297 17.75 1.30 -23.58
C GLY A 297 17.00 1.93 -22.41
N GLY A 298 15.72 1.59 -22.16
CA GLY A 298 14.92 2.16 -21.07
C GLY A 298 14.00 3.31 -21.49
N LYS A 299 13.69 3.50 -22.78
CA LYS A 299 12.74 4.51 -23.28
C LYS A 299 11.38 4.43 -22.55
N THR A 300 10.77 3.24 -22.56
CA THR A 300 9.49 2.96 -21.92
C THR A 300 9.56 3.19 -20.41
N VAL A 301 10.69 2.85 -19.77
CA VAL A 301 10.90 3.08 -18.34
C VAL A 301 10.90 4.59 -18.04
N THR A 302 11.61 5.39 -18.84
CA THR A 302 11.63 6.85 -18.68
C THR A 302 10.23 7.44 -18.86
N LEU A 303 9.50 7.00 -19.89
CA LEU A 303 8.11 7.41 -20.14
C LEU A 303 7.20 7.10 -18.94
N LYS A 304 7.27 5.85 -18.44
CA LYS A 304 6.54 5.41 -17.26
C LYS A 304 6.92 6.20 -16.00
N THR A 305 8.20 6.51 -15.83
CA THR A 305 8.68 7.31 -14.68
C THR A 305 8.03 8.69 -14.68
N ILE A 306 8.04 9.40 -15.80
CA ILE A 306 7.42 10.74 -15.90
C ILE A 306 5.93 10.66 -15.52
N GLY A 307 5.20 9.73 -16.12
CA GLY A 307 3.76 9.57 -15.85
C GLY A 307 3.45 9.20 -14.42
N LEU A 308 4.17 8.21 -13.88
CA LEU A 308 3.93 7.70 -12.53
C LEU A 308 4.26 8.75 -11.46
N LEU A 309 5.41 9.44 -11.58
CA LEU A 309 5.75 10.49 -10.61
C LEU A 309 4.79 11.69 -10.69
N SER A 310 4.31 12.04 -11.88
CA SER A 310 3.27 13.06 -12.04
C SER A 310 1.95 12.62 -11.37
N ALA A 311 1.52 11.39 -11.55
CA ALA A 311 0.33 10.83 -10.91
C ALA A 311 0.48 10.74 -9.39
N MET A 312 1.66 10.32 -8.89
CA MET A 312 1.97 10.30 -7.46
C MET A 312 1.84 11.69 -6.83
N ALA A 313 2.48 12.70 -7.42
CA ALA A 313 2.38 14.08 -6.94
C ALA A 313 0.94 14.58 -6.95
N CYS A 314 0.18 14.35 -8.03
CA CYS A 314 -1.24 14.71 -8.12
C CYS A 314 -2.10 14.01 -7.06
N SER A 315 -1.70 12.83 -6.59
CA SER A 315 -2.36 12.07 -5.52
C SER A 315 -1.89 12.45 -4.11
N GLY A 316 -0.96 13.42 -3.98
CA GLY A 316 -0.44 13.87 -2.70
C GLY A 316 0.60 12.94 -2.08
N LEU A 317 1.32 12.15 -2.91
CA LEU A 317 2.50 11.41 -2.51
C LEU A 317 3.76 12.21 -2.83
N ASN A 318 4.77 12.09 -1.98
CA ASN A 318 6.12 12.50 -2.32
C ASN A 318 6.67 11.62 -3.45
N ILE A 319 7.65 12.10 -4.18
CA ILE A 319 8.21 11.42 -5.34
C ILE A 319 9.68 11.05 -5.13
N PRO A 320 10.15 9.89 -5.63
CA PRO A 320 11.55 9.50 -5.58
C PRO A 320 12.38 10.31 -6.59
N ALA A 321 12.60 11.57 -6.24
CA ALA A 321 13.40 12.55 -6.96
C ALA A 321 14.08 13.48 -5.95
N ASP A 322 15.08 14.25 -6.39
CA ASP A 322 15.76 15.19 -5.51
C ASP A 322 14.90 16.42 -5.21
N GLU A 323 15.28 17.14 -4.15
CA GLU A 323 14.68 18.42 -3.77
C GLU A 323 14.69 19.40 -4.95
N HIS A 324 13.75 20.38 -4.95
CA HIS A 324 13.50 21.32 -6.04
C HIS A 324 12.96 20.71 -7.34
N SER A 325 12.61 19.42 -7.33
CA SER A 325 11.78 18.86 -8.39
C SER A 325 10.40 19.50 -8.36
N SER A 326 9.88 19.87 -9.53
CA SER A 326 8.58 20.54 -9.61
C SER A 326 7.68 19.91 -10.67
N ILE A 327 6.38 19.85 -10.37
CA ILE A 327 5.37 19.24 -11.22
C ILE A 327 4.16 20.17 -11.34
N TYR A 328 3.59 20.23 -12.56
CA TYR A 328 2.30 20.85 -12.81
C TYR A 328 1.15 19.89 -12.47
N VAL A 329 0.03 20.44 -12.03
CA VAL A 329 -1.20 19.67 -11.79
C VAL A 329 -1.97 19.50 -13.09
N PHE A 330 -1.84 18.34 -13.68
CA PHE A 330 -2.57 18.01 -14.89
C PHE A 330 -4.04 17.69 -14.58
N ASP A 331 -4.94 18.13 -15.46
CA ASP A 331 -6.36 17.76 -15.38
C ASP A 331 -6.55 16.27 -15.67
N GLN A 332 -5.76 15.75 -16.62
CA GLN A 332 -5.78 14.36 -17.04
C GLN A 332 -4.36 13.90 -17.42
N ILE A 333 -4.07 12.64 -17.14
CA ILE A 333 -2.85 11.95 -17.55
C ILE A 333 -3.28 10.77 -18.42
N PHE A 334 -2.97 10.86 -19.71
CA PHE A 334 -3.23 9.80 -20.67
C PHE A 334 -1.98 8.98 -20.92
N ALA A 335 -2.14 7.66 -20.99
CA ALA A 335 -1.05 6.75 -21.30
C ALA A 335 -1.49 5.70 -22.33
N ASP A 336 -0.73 5.62 -23.43
CA ASP A 336 -0.80 4.51 -24.38
C ASP A 336 0.57 3.83 -24.37
N ILE A 337 0.73 2.86 -23.45
CA ILE A 337 2.01 2.23 -23.10
C ILE A 337 1.82 0.73 -22.97
N GLY A 338 2.56 -0.04 -23.74
CA GLY A 338 2.63 -1.48 -23.62
C GLY A 338 2.37 -2.21 -24.95
N ASP A 339 2.97 -3.38 -25.10
CA ASP A 339 2.69 -4.31 -26.18
C ASP A 339 1.45 -5.12 -25.78
N GLU A 340 0.28 -4.85 -26.36
CA GLU A 340 -0.89 -5.72 -26.25
C GLU A 340 -0.65 -7.02 -27.03
N GLN A 341 0.21 -7.89 -26.51
CA GLN A 341 0.37 -9.27 -26.99
C GLN A 341 -0.68 -10.21 -26.37
N SER A 342 -1.90 -9.72 -26.13
CA SER A 342 -2.97 -10.60 -25.67
C SER A 342 -3.54 -11.39 -26.85
N ILE A 343 -3.33 -12.71 -26.83
CA ILE A 343 -3.85 -13.68 -27.80
C ILE A 343 -5.39 -13.63 -27.93
N SER A 344 -6.07 -12.91 -27.07
CA SER A 344 -7.54 -12.85 -26.99
C SER A 344 -8.20 -11.73 -27.80
N GLU A 345 -7.47 -10.72 -28.30
CA GLU A 345 -8.04 -9.65 -29.11
C GLU A 345 -7.65 -9.74 -30.59
N SER A 346 -8.65 -9.81 -31.45
CA SER A 346 -8.54 -9.97 -32.91
C SER A 346 -8.11 -8.72 -33.67
N LEU A 347 -7.84 -7.59 -32.96
CA LEU A 347 -7.34 -6.36 -33.55
C LEU A 347 -5.83 -6.40 -33.67
N SER A 348 -5.28 -5.88 -34.79
CA SER A 348 -3.84 -5.71 -34.92
C SER A 348 -3.34 -4.70 -33.88
N THR A 349 -2.10 -4.83 -33.43
CA THR A 349 -1.45 -3.91 -32.47
C THR A 349 -1.63 -2.44 -32.86
N PHE A 350 -1.50 -2.14 -34.17
CA PHE A 350 -1.74 -0.79 -34.70
C PHE A 350 -3.17 -0.29 -34.45
N SER A 351 -4.20 -1.13 -34.70
CA SER A 351 -5.60 -0.74 -34.52
C SER A 351 -5.95 -0.47 -33.06
N SER A 352 -5.37 -1.22 -32.15
CA SER A 352 -5.54 -1.02 -30.71
C SER A 352 -4.97 0.32 -30.25
N HIS A 353 -3.71 0.61 -30.58
CA HIS A 353 -3.09 1.90 -30.30
C HIS A 353 -3.87 3.06 -30.91
N MET A 354 -4.30 2.95 -32.18
CA MET A 354 -5.10 4.02 -32.82
C MET A 354 -6.45 4.23 -32.14
N SER A 355 -7.10 3.19 -31.68
CA SER A 355 -8.35 3.32 -30.91
C SER A 355 -8.15 4.10 -29.60
N ASN A 356 -7.03 3.89 -28.91
CA ASN A 356 -6.67 4.64 -27.72
C ASN A 356 -6.33 6.10 -28.06
N ILE A 357 -5.56 6.34 -29.12
CA ILE A 357 -5.24 7.70 -29.60
C ILE A 357 -6.52 8.47 -29.97
N VAL A 358 -7.50 7.83 -30.63
CA VAL A 358 -8.80 8.47 -30.92
C VAL A 358 -9.53 8.90 -29.62
N LYS A 359 -9.51 8.06 -28.58
CA LYS A 359 -10.07 8.44 -27.27
C LYS A 359 -9.30 9.61 -26.67
N ILE A 360 -7.96 9.56 -26.68
CA ILE A 360 -7.12 10.63 -26.16
C ILE A 360 -7.38 11.95 -26.89
N THR A 361 -7.41 11.94 -28.22
CA THR A 361 -7.66 13.16 -29.04
C THR A 361 -9.02 13.79 -28.74
N SER A 362 -10.03 12.98 -28.37
CA SER A 362 -11.37 13.46 -28.05
C SER A 362 -11.51 14.05 -26.64
N GLN A 363 -10.59 13.71 -25.72
CA GLN A 363 -10.70 14.06 -24.29
C GLN A 363 -9.55 14.98 -23.82
N ALA A 364 -8.44 15.02 -24.54
CA ALA A 364 -7.28 15.82 -24.16
C ALA A 364 -7.60 17.31 -24.14
N THR A 365 -7.02 17.99 -23.15
CA THR A 365 -7.09 19.44 -22.98
C THR A 365 -5.69 20.05 -23.07
N GLU A 366 -5.62 21.36 -23.09
CA GLU A 366 -4.34 22.07 -22.98
C GLU A 366 -3.56 21.76 -21.68
N ASN A 367 -4.25 21.26 -20.64
CA ASN A 367 -3.68 20.91 -19.33
C ASN A 367 -3.47 19.40 -19.15
N SER A 368 -3.44 18.64 -20.24
CA SER A 368 -3.21 17.19 -20.21
C SER A 368 -1.73 16.84 -20.31
N LEU A 369 -1.34 15.74 -19.65
CA LEU A 369 -0.10 15.02 -19.89
C LEU A 369 -0.38 13.79 -20.74
N ILE A 370 0.29 13.65 -21.87
CA ILE A 370 0.07 12.57 -22.84
C ILE A 370 1.36 11.77 -23.01
N LEU A 371 1.28 10.48 -22.76
CA LEU A 371 2.39 9.53 -22.77
C LEU A 371 2.11 8.44 -23.79
N VAL A 372 2.91 8.39 -24.87
CA VAL A 372 2.68 7.43 -25.96
C VAL A 372 3.97 6.66 -26.28
N ASP A 373 3.90 5.34 -26.17
CA ASP A 373 5.02 4.47 -26.50
C ASP A 373 4.91 3.98 -27.96
N GLU A 374 5.99 4.06 -28.71
CA GLU A 374 6.13 3.61 -30.11
C GLU A 374 5.01 4.07 -31.04
N LEU A 375 4.61 5.36 -30.96
CA LEU A 375 3.53 5.93 -31.76
C LEU A 375 3.73 5.68 -33.28
N GLY A 376 2.69 5.12 -33.91
CA GLY A 376 2.68 4.80 -35.33
C GLY A 376 3.32 3.45 -35.70
N SER A 377 3.75 2.65 -34.73
CA SER A 377 4.27 1.29 -34.97
C SER A 377 3.17 0.32 -35.44
N GLY A 378 3.58 -0.75 -36.12
CA GLY A 378 2.67 -1.81 -36.56
C GLY A 378 2.00 -1.59 -37.92
N THR A 379 2.39 -0.56 -38.69
CA THR A 379 1.96 -0.30 -40.07
C THR A 379 3.15 -0.02 -41.00
N ASP A 380 2.90 0.41 -42.26
CA ASP A 380 3.97 0.87 -43.12
C ASP A 380 4.80 1.97 -42.44
N PRO A 381 6.15 1.86 -42.46
CA PRO A 381 7.00 2.80 -41.73
C PRO A 381 6.82 4.27 -42.11
N LEU A 382 6.59 4.55 -43.41
CA LEU A 382 6.42 5.92 -43.87
C LEU A 382 5.05 6.50 -43.49
N GLU A 383 3.99 5.70 -43.62
CA GLU A 383 2.66 6.08 -43.20
C GLU A 383 2.60 6.25 -41.67
N GLY A 384 3.16 5.31 -40.91
CA GLY A 384 3.22 5.36 -39.46
C GLY A 384 3.96 6.58 -38.93
N ALA A 385 5.13 6.90 -39.53
CA ALA A 385 5.93 8.07 -39.16
C ALA A 385 5.17 9.39 -39.41
N ASN A 386 4.54 9.55 -40.59
CA ASN A 386 3.79 10.76 -40.92
C ASN A 386 2.54 10.91 -40.05
N LEU A 387 1.85 9.83 -39.77
CA LEU A 387 0.70 9.84 -38.85
C LEU A 387 1.13 10.24 -37.44
N ALA A 388 2.22 9.67 -36.93
CA ALA A 388 2.79 10.02 -35.65
C ALA A 388 3.16 11.51 -35.54
N ILE A 389 3.82 12.06 -36.56
CA ILE A 389 4.15 13.50 -36.66
C ILE A 389 2.84 14.33 -36.55
N SER A 390 1.83 13.99 -37.33
CA SER A 390 0.57 14.73 -37.36
C SER A 390 -0.17 14.70 -36.03
N ILE A 391 -0.19 13.55 -35.36
CA ILE A 391 -0.79 13.38 -34.03
C ILE A 391 -0.02 14.22 -32.98
N LEU A 392 1.31 14.15 -32.96
CA LEU A 392 2.13 14.91 -32.03
C LEU A 392 2.00 16.42 -32.25
N GLN A 393 1.91 16.84 -33.51
CA GLN A 393 1.67 18.24 -33.87
C GLN A 393 0.32 18.72 -33.37
N TYR A 394 -0.76 17.93 -33.54
CA TYR A 394 -2.08 18.23 -33.01
C TYR A 394 -2.07 18.45 -31.50
N PHE A 395 -1.43 17.56 -30.73
CA PHE A 395 -1.31 17.73 -29.28
C PHE A 395 -0.44 18.93 -28.89
N SER A 396 0.61 19.22 -29.66
CA SER A 396 1.44 20.40 -29.44
C SER A 396 0.68 21.70 -29.64
N GLU A 397 -0.13 21.78 -30.71
CA GLU A 397 -1.01 22.92 -31.03
C GLU A 397 -2.12 23.09 -29.98
N LEU A 398 -2.63 21.99 -29.42
CA LEU A 398 -3.55 22.01 -28.28
C LEU A 398 -2.91 22.60 -27.02
N GLY A 399 -1.57 22.61 -26.91
CA GLY A 399 -0.83 23.08 -25.75
C GLY A 399 -0.63 22.02 -24.66
N ALA A 400 -0.94 20.75 -24.92
CA ALA A 400 -0.69 19.65 -24.01
C ALA A 400 0.82 19.37 -23.85
N ILE A 401 1.21 18.76 -22.72
CA ILE A 401 2.56 18.23 -22.53
C ILE A 401 2.58 16.78 -23.03
N VAL A 402 3.50 16.49 -23.95
CA VAL A 402 3.55 15.18 -24.61
C VAL A 402 4.94 14.56 -24.47
N VAL A 403 4.97 13.29 -24.09
CA VAL A 403 6.18 12.47 -24.15
C VAL A 403 5.89 11.26 -25.03
N SER A 404 6.67 11.09 -26.08
CA SER A 404 6.52 9.94 -26.98
C SER A 404 7.85 9.23 -27.16
N THR A 405 7.81 7.91 -27.28
CA THR A 405 8.98 7.16 -27.73
C THR A 405 8.84 6.84 -29.22
N SER A 406 9.93 6.73 -29.91
CA SER A 406 9.93 6.33 -31.31
C SER A 406 11.29 5.78 -31.79
N HIS A 407 11.25 4.98 -32.83
CA HIS A 407 12.42 4.52 -33.55
C HIS A 407 12.52 5.11 -34.99
N TYR A 408 11.51 5.92 -35.41
CA TYR A 408 11.46 6.52 -36.73
C TYR A 408 12.48 7.66 -36.90
N GLN A 409 13.18 7.66 -38.01
CA GLN A 409 14.16 8.73 -38.35
C GLN A 409 13.43 10.04 -38.68
N GLU A 410 12.28 9.97 -39.31
CA GLU A 410 11.44 11.11 -39.69
C GLU A 410 11.04 11.94 -38.45
N LEU A 411 10.65 11.30 -37.36
CA LEU A 411 10.34 11.99 -36.12
C LEU A 411 11.57 12.67 -35.52
N LYS A 412 12.75 12.03 -35.58
CA LYS A 412 14.00 12.64 -35.11
C LYS A 412 14.33 13.92 -35.91
N LYS A 413 14.21 13.86 -37.25
CA LYS A 413 14.41 15.00 -38.12
C LYS A 413 13.41 16.11 -37.82
N TYR A 414 12.13 15.76 -37.72
CA TYR A 414 11.06 16.70 -37.45
C TYR A 414 11.28 17.46 -36.12
N ALA A 415 11.65 16.77 -35.06
CA ALA A 415 11.91 17.39 -33.76
C ALA A 415 13.18 18.25 -33.69
N LEU A 416 14.08 18.16 -34.67
CA LEU A 416 15.27 19.03 -34.74
C LEU A 416 14.94 20.42 -35.30
N VAL A 417 13.95 20.49 -36.21
CA VAL A 417 13.64 21.71 -36.97
C VAL A 417 12.34 22.39 -36.54
N THR A 418 11.51 21.69 -35.75
CA THR A 418 10.19 22.17 -35.34
C THR A 418 10.23 22.80 -33.95
N PRO A 419 9.78 24.06 -33.80
CA PRO A 419 9.62 24.68 -32.49
C PRO A 419 8.70 23.84 -31.57
N ASN A 420 8.88 23.94 -30.26
CA ASN A 420 8.15 23.20 -29.23
C ASN A 420 8.42 21.69 -29.21
N PHE A 421 9.24 21.13 -30.10
CA PHE A 421 9.67 19.74 -30.11
C PHE A 421 11.12 19.62 -29.64
N LYS A 422 11.42 18.57 -28.88
CA LYS A 422 12.78 18.25 -28.45
C LYS A 422 13.03 16.75 -28.57
N ASN A 423 14.22 16.40 -29.09
CA ASN A 423 14.68 15.02 -29.02
C ASN A 423 15.30 14.73 -27.66
N ALA A 424 15.18 13.48 -27.23
CA ALA A 424 16.01 12.89 -26.19
C ALA A 424 16.46 11.50 -26.61
N SER A 425 17.55 11.04 -26.05
CA SER A 425 18.03 9.67 -26.25
C SER A 425 18.35 9.02 -24.92
N VAL A 426 18.20 7.70 -24.88
CA VAL A 426 18.74 6.90 -23.79
C VAL A 426 20.12 6.41 -24.20
N GLU A 427 21.11 6.66 -23.34
CA GLU A 427 22.48 6.29 -23.58
C GLU A 427 22.64 4.77 -23.58
N PHE A 428 23.45 4.24 -24.49
CA PHE A 428 23.77 2.83 -24.63
C PHE A 428 25.27 2.62 -24.71
N ASP A 429 25.81 1.83 -23.79
CA ASP A 429 27.22 1.45 -23.80
C ASP A 429 27.46 0.35 -24.85
N ILE A 430 28.06 0.73 -25.96
CA ILE A 430 28.38 -0.17 -27.08
C ILE A 430 29.55 -1.11 -26.68
N GLU A 431 30.43 -0.68 -25.79
CA GLU A 431 31.57 -1.51 -25.39
C GLU A 431 31.14 -2.73 -24.56
N ASN A 432 30.18 -2.56 -23.67
CA ASN A 432 29.67 -3.62 -22.82
C ASN A 432 28.34 -4.20 -23.29
N LEU A 433 27.77 -3.69 -24.40
CA LEU A 433 26.43 -4.03 -24.91
C LEU A 433 25.33 -3.92 -23.84
N ARG A 434 25.38 -2.87 -23.01
CA ARG A 434 24.45 -2.66 -21.90
C ARG A 434 23.85 -1.26 -21.96
N PRO A 435 22.56 -1.09 -21.63
CA PRO A 435 21.98 0.21 -21.43
C PRO A 435 22.58 0.87 -20.17
N THR A 436 22.91 2.16 -20.26
CA THR A 436 23.29 2.96 -19.09
C THR A 436 22.07 3.56 -18.40
N TYR A 437 20.91 3.54 -19.06
CA TYR A 437 19.63 4.15 -18.64
C TYR A 437 19.67 5.67 -18.43
N LYS A 438 20.78 6.35 -18.77
CA LYS A 438 20.88 7.80 -18.69
C LYS A 438 20.10 8.45 -19.83
N LEU A 439 19.26 9.44 -19.51
CA LEU A 439 18.52 10.23 -20.48
C LEU A 439 19.31 11.49 -20.88
N LEU A 440 19.53 11.68 -22.16
CA LEU A 440 20.21 12.84 -22.74
C LEU A 440 19.18 13.70 -23.49
N VAL A 441 18.70 14.77 -22.90
CA VAL A 441 17.72 15.68 -23.50
C VAL A 441 18.42 16.61 -24.51
N GLY A 442 17.79 16.82 -25.68
CA GLY A 442 18.27 17.64 -26.76
C GLY A 442 19.21 16.89 -27.75
N ILE A 443 19.40 15.59 -27.54
CA ILE A 443 20.23 14.76 -28.42
C ILE A 443 19.37 13.61 -28.94
N PRO A 444 19.22 13.46 -30.26
CA PRO A 444 18.56 12.29 -30.84
C PRO A 444 19.44 11.04 -30.70
N GLY A 445 18.77 9.87 -30.49
CA GLY A 445 19.47 8.60 -30.37
C GLY A 445 20.12 8.15 -31.65
N LYS A 446 21.32 7.57 -31.52
CA LYS A 446 22.04 6.92 -32.62
C LYS A 446 21.43 5.55 -32.94
N SER A 447 21.50 5.15 -34.21
CA SER A 447 21.26 3.77 -34.58
C SER A 447 22.55 2.96 -34.35
N ASN A 448 22.51 2.01 -33.41
CA ASN A 448 23.69 1.21 -33.05
C ASN A 448 23.63 -0.23 -33.63
N ALA A 449 22.69 -0.50 -34.55
CA ALA A 449 22.44 -1.85 -35.06
C ALA A 449 23.70 -2.51 -35.64
N PHE A 450 24.46 -1.80 -36.49
CA PHE A 450 25.69 -2.35 -37.06
C PHE A 450 26.80 -2.56 -36.03
N ALA A 451 26.98 -1.64 -35.12
CA ALA A 451 27.97 -1.78 -34.05
C ALA A 451 27.63 -2.98 -33.12
N ILE A 452 26.38 -3.13 -32.75
CA ILE A 452 25.89 -4.26 -31.98
C ILE A 452 26.06 -5.57 -32.75
N SER A 453 25.65 -5.63 -34.02
CA SER A 453 25.76 -6.83 -34.86
C SER A 453 27.22 -7.27 -35.04
N ARG A 454 28.14 -6.31 -35.25
CA ARG A 454 29.58 -6.57 -35.32
C ARG A 454 30.09 -7.21 -34.05
N LYS A 455 29.70 -6.69 -32.91
CA LYS A 455 30.15 -7.18 -31.62
C LYS A 455 29.54 -8.54 -31.22
N LEU A 456 28.36 -8.84 -31.73
CA LEU A 456 27.72 -10.16 -31.61
C LEU A 456 28.33 -11.20 -32.58
N GLY A 457 29.24 -10.80 -33.46
CA GLY A 457 29.98 -11.72 -34.33
C GLY A 457 29.36 -11.93 -35.70
N LEU A 458 28.48 -11.02 -36.15
CA LEU A 458 27.96 -11.07 -37.53
C LEU A 458 29.11 -10.77 -38.53
N ASP A 459 29.20 -11.56 -39.62
CA ASP A 459 30.25 -11.43 -40.62
C ASP A 459 30.32 -10.00 -41.21
N GLU A 460 31.53 -9.43 -41.23
CA GLU A 460 31.80 -8.07 -41.72
C GLU A 460 31.33 -7.88 -43.16
N LYS A 461 31.32 -8.93 -43.99
CA LYS A 461 30.81 -8.84 -45.39
C LYS A 461 29.32 -8.53 -45.42
N ILE A 462 28.54 -9.09 -44.45
CA ILE A 462 27.11 -8.83 -44.36
C ILE A 462 26.88 -7.40 -43.87
N ILE A 463 27.62 -6.96 -42.87
CA ILE A 463 27.53 -5.60 -42.30
C ILE A 463 27.89 -4.55 -43.36
N ASN A 464 29.01 -4.75 -44.08
CA ASN A 464 29.46 -3.83 -45.09
C ASN A 464 28.47 -3.76 -46.28
N ARG A 465 27.87 -4.88 -46.66
CA ARG A 465 26.84 -4.90 -47.70
C ARG A 465 25.58 -4.17 -47.23
N ALA A 466 25.12 -4.38 -46.03
CA ALA A 466 23.96 -3.68 -45.49
C ALA A 466 24.24 -2.17 -45.36
N SER A 467 25.41 -1.78 -44.87
CA SER A 467 25.83 -0.38 -44.77
C SER A 467 25.89 0.33 -46.12
N SER A 468 26.31 -0.37 -47.18
CA SER A 468 26.35 0.20 -48.55
C SER A 468 24.97 0.43 -49.17
N MET A 469 23.90 -0.10 -48.60
CA MET A 469 22.51 0.08 -49.06
C MET A 469 21.83 1.30 -48.43
N ILE A 470 22.46 1.96 -47.44
CA ILE A 470 21.92 3.16 -46.81
C ILE A 470 22.25 4.40 -47.68
N ASP A 471 21.25 5.27 -47.84
CA ASP A 471 21.41 6.51 -48.63
C ASP A 471 22.43 7.47 -48.00
N LYS A 472 23.20 8.17 -48.84
CA LYS A 472 24.25 9.12 -48.41
C LYS A 472 23.71 10.28 -47.55
N GLU A 473 22.47 10.72 -47.77
CA GLU A 473 21.83 11.77 -46.94
C GLU A 473 21.57 11.29 -45.52
N THR A 474 21.18 10.04 -45.38
CA THR A 474 20.98 9.40 -44.06
C THR A 474 22.30 9.26 -43.31
N ILE A 475 23.39 8.89 -44.02
CA ILE A 475 24.73 8.78 -43.41
C ILE A 475 25.23 10.15 -42.92
N ASN A 476 25.10 11.20 -43.75
CA ASN A 476 25.52 12.57 -43.40
C ASN A 476 24.75 13.10 -42.18
N LEU A 477 23.45 12.80 -42.04
CA LEU A 477 22.65 13.17 -40.90
C LEU A 477 23.10 12.41 -39.64
N GLU A 478 23.34 11.10 -39.76
CA GLU A 478 23.81 10.30 -38.63
C GLU A 478 25.20 10.75 -38.15
N ASP A 479 26.08 11.15 -39.03
CA ASP A 479 27.41 11.72 -38.69
C ASP A 479 27.28 13.08 -38.00
N LEU A 480 26.39 13.95 -38.46
CA LEU A 480 26.09 15.22 -37.78
C LEU A 480 25.53 14.99 -36.38
N LEU A 481 24.55 14.09 -36.25
CA LEU A 481 23.94 13.70 -34.96
C LEU A 481 24.99 13.07 -34.04
N LYS A 482 25.95 12.31 -34.60
CA LYS A 482 27.07 11.74 -33.88
C LYS A 482 27.94 12.83 -33.25
N ASN A 483 28.34 13.82 -34.03
CA ASN A 483 29.17 14.92 -33.55
C ASN A 483 28.49 15.74 -32.47
N ILE A 484 27.19 16.01 -32.60
CA ILE A 484 26.37 16.69 -31.59
C ILE A 484 26.31 15.85 -30.29
N TYR A 485 26.10 14.54 -30.43
CA TYR A 485 26.06 13.61 -29.31
C TYR A 485 27.39 13.60 -28.55
N ASP A 486 28.49 13.39 -29.27
CA ASP A 486 29.80 13.26 -28.64
C ASP A 486 30.19 14.56 -27.90
N SER A 487 29.99 15.73 -28.53
CA SER A 487 30.25 17.04 -27.92
C SER A 487 29.40 17.27 -26.65
N LYS A 488 28.13 16.88 -26.66
CA LYS A 488 27.25 17.11 -25.51
C LYS A 488 27.47 16.09 -24.39
N SER A 489 27.83 14.85 -24.73
CA SER A 489 28.25 13.83 -23.77
C SER A 489 29.53 14.25 -23.02
N GLU A 490 30.48 14.89 -23.73
CA GLU A 490 31.67 15.47 -23.10
C GLU A 490 31.31 16.63 -22.16
N ILE A 491 30.43 17.53 -22.57
CA ILE A 491 29.95 18.65 -21.74
C ILE A 491 29.25 18.13 -20.49
N GLU A 492 28.43 17.09 -20.59
CA GLU A 492 27.75 16.51 -19.43
C GLU A 492 28.72 15.83 -18.46
N LYS A 493 29.73 15.12 -18.96
CA LYS A 493 30.80 14.55 -18.13
C LYS A 493 31.60 15.63 -17.40
N GLU A 494 31.96 16.73 -18.08
CA GLU A 494 32.64 17.88 -17.44
C GLU A 494 31.77 18.54 -16.37
N LYS A 495 30.45 18.63 -16.62
CA LYS A 495 29.49 19.17 -15.66
C LYS A 495 29.34 18.28 -14.42
N GLU A 496 29.30 16.97 -14.59
CA GLU A 496 29.29 16.00 -13.48
C GLU A 496 30.56 16.09 -12.63
N LEU A 497 31.74 16.10 -13.25
CA LEU A 497 33.03 16.26 -12.58
C LEU A 497 33.13 17.59 -11.82
N THR A 498 32.64 18.67 -12.43
CA THR A 498 32.61 20.01 -11.82
C THR A 498 31.67 20.04 -10.62
N SER A 499 30.51 19.38 -10.71
CA SER A 499 29.53 19.27 -9.62
C SER A 499 30.10 18.47 -8.44
N GLN A 500 30.76 17.33 -8.70
CA GLN A 500 31.43 16.54 -7.66
C GLN A 500 32.54 17.31 -6.97
N ALA A 501 33.40 17.99 -7.73
CA ALA A 501 34.47 18.83 -7.17
C ALA A 501 33.92 19.99 -6.33
N LEU A 502 32.78 20.57 -6.74
CA LEU A 502 32.11 21.64 -5.99
C LEU A 502 31.52 21.12 -4.66
N GLN A 503 31.00 19.91 -4.66
CA GLN A 503 30.45 19.28 -3.46
C GLN A 503 31.56 18.90 -2.48
N GLU A 504 32.65 18.29 -2.96
CA GLU A 504 33.84 18.02 -2.14
C GLU A 504 34.44 19.31 -1.55
N ALA A 505 34.50 20.37 -2.33
CA ALA A 505 34.96 21.67 -1.84
C ALA A 505 34.04 22.29 -0.77
N LYS A 506 32.72 22.09 -0.87
CA LYS A 506 31.77 22.51 0.16
C LYS A 506 31.93 21.71 1.46
N GLU A 507 32.04 20.40 1.38
CA GLU A 507 32.24 19.51 2.52
C GLU A 507 33.57 19.81 3.24
N LEU A 508 34.63 20.04 2.47
CA LEU A 508 35.94 20.44 3.02
C LEU A 508 35.87 21.82 3.73
N LYS A 509 35.11 22.75 3.16
CA LYS A 509 34.90 24.08 3.75
C LYS A 509 34.08 24.03 5.04
N GLU A 510 33.08 23.14 5.12
CA GLU A 510 32.31 22.93 6.35
C GLU A 510 33.15 22.24 7.42
N SER A 511 33.92 21.22 7.07
CA SER A 511 34.83 20.55 8.01
C SER A 511 35.89 21.52 8.59
N LEU A 512 36.42 22.42 7.78
CA LEU A 512 37.34 23.47 8.23
C LEU A 512 36.67 24.53 9.14
N LYS A 513 35.37 24.78 8.97
CA LYS A 513 34.60 25.67 9.88
C LYS A 513 34.35 25.04 11.25
N HIS A 514 34.24 23.70 11.32
CA HIS A 514 34.06 22.99 12.59
C HIS A 514 35.38 22.74 13.34
N GLN A 515 36.54 22.90 12.69
CA GLN A 515 37.87 22.80 13.33
C GLN A 515 38.45 24.12 13.88
N ASN A 516 37.84 25.25 13.56
CA ASN A 516 38.12 26.56 14.11
C ASN A 516 37.01 27.00 15.07
#